data_ef2c8eca8545847566f063434d02bf70
#
_entry.id   ef2c8eca8545847566f063434d02bf70
#
_cell.length_a   1.000
_cell.length_b   1.000
_cell.length_c   1.000
_cell.angle_alpha   90.00
_cell.angle_beta   90.00
_cell.angle_gamma   90.00
#
_symmetry.space_group_name_H-M   'P 1'
#
loop_
_entity.id
_entity.type
_entity.pdbx_description
1 polymer ?
#
loop_
_entity_poly.entity_id
_entity_poly.type
_entity_poly.pdbx_seq_one_letter_code
_entity_poly.pdbx_strand_id
1 'polypeptide(L)'
;MSLRFEDKWGNFGWSSYLTYSLNRNKVVELLRNYEDPYTHELTSLDRIDMGGTSMYKMILTEGGSIGDIYVNTLRTDEHGAIYVHPSDQVVVTQPDEFVKAGNSAPKYNLGWGNTFSYKGLSLGFLFTARVGGVVVSQTQATMDAYGSSKATAIARDNGGAIVNGRPIGAEDYYTKIGGAGAQGGIGSMYTYSCLLYTSPSPR
;
A
#
# COMPACT_ATOMS: atom_id res chain seq x y z
N MET A 1 22.49 4.89 9.32
CA MET A 1 23.30 6.08 9.66
C MET A 1 22.63 6.77 10.85
N SER A 2 23.40 7.16 11.86
CA SER A 2 22.89 7.92 13.01
C SER A 2 23.85 9.07 13.31
N LEU A 3 23.29 10.19 13.66
CA LEU A 3 24.02 11.38 14.14
C LEU A 3 23.47 11.70 15.51
N ARG A 4 24.36 12.00 16.45
CA ARG A 4 24.01 12.43 17.80
C ARG A 4 24.77 13.69 18.14
N PHE A 5 24.06 14.63 18.69
CA PHE A 5 24.57 15.86 19.29
C PHE A 5 24.16 15.90 20.75
N GLU A 6 25.06 16.32 21.62
CA GLU A 6 24.80 16.47 23.05
C GLU A 6 25.63 17.65 23.58
N ASP A 7 24.97 18.56 24.24
CA ASP A 7 25.66 19.72 24.85
C ASP A 7 24.96 20.16 26.14
N LYS A 8 25.71 20.85 26.98
CA LYS A 8 25.25 21.33 28.29
C LYS A 8 25.75 22.71 28.57
N TRP A 9 24.83 23.63 28.82
CA TRP A 9 25.11 25.02 29.19
C TRP A 9 24.60 25.32 30.61
N GLY A 10 25.48 25.25 31.59
CA GLY A 10 25.08 25.40 33.00
C GLY A 10 24.07 24.36 33.46
N ASN A 11 22.85 24.82 33.77
CA ASN A 11 21.76 23.94 34.20
C ASN A 11 20.89 23.45 33.04
N PHE A 12 21.15 23.89 31.80
CA PHE A 12 20.41 23.45 30.62
C PHE A 12 21.22 22.41 29.84
N GLY A 13 20.63 21.30 29.58
CA GLY A 13 21.18 20.23 28.72
C GLY A 13 20.29 20.00 27.52
N TRP A 14 20.91 19.79 26.37
CA TRP A 14 20.23 19.42 25.15
C TRP A 14 20.92 18.23 24.49
N SER A 15 20.15 17.20 24.17
CA SER A 15 20.61 16.11 23.32
C SER A 15 19.67 15.94 22.13
N SER A 16 20.24 15.77 20.96
CA SER A 16 19.50 15.54 19.72
C SER A 16 20.13 14.37 18.98
N TYR A 17 19.30 13.53 18.40
CA TYR A 17 19.78 12.46 17.53
C TYR A 17 18.92 12.35 16.27
N LEU A 18 19.57 12.08 15.15
CA LEU A 18 18.96 11.83 13.87
C LEU A 18 19.33 10.43 13.42
N THR A 19 18.34 9.64 13.01
CA THR A 19 18.54 8.33 12.42
C THR A 19 17.98 8.30 11.02
N TYR A 20 18.73 7.68 10.13
CA TYR A 20 18.31 7.40 8.75
C TYR A 20 18.59 5.95 8.43
N SER A 21 17.57 5.24 7.95
CA SER A 21 17.73 3.88 7.46
C SER A 21 17.09 3.70 6.09
N LEU A 22 17.81 3.02 5.23
CA LEU A 22 17.42 2.67 3.87
C LEU A 22 17.72 1.19 3.67
N ASN A 23 16.74 0.44 3.21
CA ASN A 23 16.93 -0.93 2.76
C ASN A 23 16.45 -1.06 1.32
N ARG A 24 17.30 -1.57 0.44
CA ARG A 24 16.96 -1.89 -0.94
C ARG A 24 17.34 -3.33 -1.21
N ASN A 25 16.41 -4.07 -1.75
CA ASN A 25 16.64 -5.42 -2.22
C ASN A 25 16.22 -5.53 -3.67
N LYS A 26 16.82 -6.47 -4.37
CA LYS A 26 16.52 -6.79 -5.77
C LYS A 26 16.60 -8.29 -5.94
N VAL A 27 15.60 -8.87 -6.52
CA VAL A 27 15.62 -10.27 -6.95
C VAL A 27 16.49 -10.34 -8.20
N VAL A 28 17.62 -11.01 -8.08
CA VAL A 28 18.59 -11.12 -9.19
C VAL A 28 18.16 -12.21 -10.14
N GLU A 29 17.81 -13.36 -9.59
CA GLU A 29 17.41 -14.55 -10.34
C GLU A 29 16.45 -15.36 -9.49
N LEU A 30 15.48 -16.00 -10.10
CA LEU A 30 14.59 -16.95 -9.45
C LEU A 30 15.07 -18.38 -9.76
N LEU A 31 14.32 -19.11 -10.56
CA LEU A 31 14.66 -20.49 -10.90
C LEU A 31 14.93 -20.60 -12.39
N ARG A 32 16.12 -21.04 -12.77
CA ARG A 32 16.48 -21.27 -14.16
C ARG A 32 17.00 -22.69 -14.38
N ASN A 33 16.47 -23.34 -15.41
CA ASN A 33 16.91 -24.67 -15.85
C ASN A 33 16.97 -25.68 -14.69
N TYR A 34 16.02 -25.60 -13.76
CA TYR A 34 15.90 -26.58 -12.70
C TYR A 34 15.35 -27.88 -13.28
N GLU A 35 16.09 -28.94 -13.15
CA GLU A 35 15.66 -30.28 -13.54
C GLU A 35 14.82 -30.88 -12.41
N ASP A 36 13.55 -31.17 -12.68
CA ASP A 36 12.70 -31.87 -11.74
C ASP A 36 13.24 -33.29 -11.51
N PRO A 37 13.55 -33.67 -10.27
CA PRO A 37 14.18 -34.96 -9.98
C PRO A 37 13.28 -36.17 -10.30
N TYR A 38 11.99 -35.95 -10.53
CA TYR A 38 11.02 -37.02 -10.84
C TYR A 38 10.67 -37.09 -12.33
N THR A 39 10.48 -35.93 -12.96
CA THR A 39 10.03 -35.85 -14.37
C THR A 39 11.20 -35.63 -15.34
N HIS A 40 12.38 -35.23 -14.83
CA HIS A 40 13.54 -34.81 -15.62
C HIS A 40 13.28 -33.65 -16.61
N GLU A 41 12.19 -32.90 -16.36
CA GLU A 41 11.86 -31.71 -17.14
C GLU A 41 12.60 -30.50 -16.61
N LEU A 42 13.11 -29.66 -17.52
CA LEU A 42 13.73 -28.38 -17.18
C LEU A 42 12.68 -27.32 -16.99
N THR A 43 12.61 -26.79 -15.79
CA THR A 43 11.69 -25.72 -15.42
C THR A 43 12.43 -24.43 -15.17
N SER A 44 11.92 -23.33 -15.70
CA SER A 44 12.40 -21.98 -15.41
C SER A 44 11.22 -21.12 -14.96
N LEU A 45 11.41 -20.36 -13.88
CA LEU A 45 10.41 -19.47 -13.33
C LEU A 45 10.98 -18.04 -13.31
N ASP A 46 10.34 -17.15 -14.02
CA ASP A 46 10.61 -15.71 -14.03
C ASP A 46 9.70 -14.92 -13.06
N ARG A 47 8.69 -15.60 -12.53
CA ARG A 47 7.68 -15.05 -11.63
C ARG A 47 7.23 -16.10 -10.62
N ILE A 48 7.14 -15.72 -9.34
CA ILE A 48 6.60 -16.55 -8.26
C ILE A 48 5.51 -15.79 -7.52
N ASP A 49 4.31 -16.36 -7.47
CA ASP A 49 3.20 -15.85 -6.67
C ASP A 49 3.39 -16.28 -5.22
N MET A 50 3.64 -15.32 -4.33
CA MET A 50 3.83 -15.54 -2.90
C MET A 50 2.51 -15.59 -2.12
N GLY A 51 1.39 -15.46 -2.83
CA GLY A 51 0.06 -15.43 -2.25
C GLY A 51 -0.46 -14.01 -2.00
N GLY A 52 -1.68 -13.97 -1.50
CA GLY A 52 -2.41 -12.71 -1.26
C GLY A 52 -3.91 -12.97 -1.29
N THR A 53 -4.64 -12.06 -1.89
CA THR A 53 -6.09 -12.13 -2.08
C THR A 53 -6.43 -11.93 -3.55
N SER A 54 -7.72 -12.00 -3.89
CA SER A 54 -8.19 -11.61 -5.23
C SER A 54 -7.97 -10.13 -5.55
N MET A 55 -7.78 -9.29 -4.53
CA MET A 55 -7.56 -7.86 -4.65
C MET A 55 -6.09 -7.51 -4.88
N TYR A 56 -5.17 -8.17 -4.18
CA TYR A 56 -3.75 -7.94 -4.27
C TYR A 56 -2.95 -9.23 -4.06
N LYS A 57 -1.75 -9.25 -4.61
CA LYS A 57 -0.80 -10.34 -4.45
C LYS A 57 0.61 -9.80 -4.23
N MET A 58 1.41 -10.56 -3.52
CA MET A 58 2.85 -10.37 -3.48
C MET A 58 3.47 -11.28 -4.54
N ILE A 59 4.17 -10.69 -5.49
CA ILE A 59 4.74 -11.43 -6.62
C ILE A 59 6.22 -11.10 -6.71
N LEU A 60 7.04 -12.15 -6.66
CA LEU A 60 8.47 -12.05 -6.95
C LEU A 60 8.67 -12.12 -8.46
N THR A 61 9.39 -11.15 -9.00
CA THR A 61 9.84 -11.14 -10.40
C THR A 61 11.33 -10.85 -10.45
N GLU A 62 12.01 -11.37 -11.44
CA GLU A 62 13.40 -11.00 -11.67
C GLU A 62 13.51 -9.49 -11.92
N GLY A 63 14.50 -8.87 -11.30
CA GLY A 63 14.66 -7.42 -11.32
C GLY A 63 13.76 -6.63 -10.37
N GLY A 64 12.74 -7.26 -9.80
CA GLY A 64 11.83 -6.71 -8.81
C GLY A 64 12.39 -6.74 -7.39
N SER A 65 11.53 -6.46 -6.41
CA SER A 65 11.84 -6.48 -4.99
C SER A 65 10.95 -7.49 -4.25
N ILE A 66 11.45 -8.06 -3.17
CA ILE A 66 10.72 -9.05 -2.36
C ILE A 66 9.38 -8.50 -1.83
N GLY A 67 9.29 -7.19 -1.62
CA GLY A 67 8.07 -6.54 -1.10
C GLY A 67 7.16 -5.97 -2.21
N ASP A 68 7.33 -6.32 -3.46
CA ASP A 68 6.51 -5.81 -4.54
C ASP A 68 5.06 -6.29 -4.41
N ILE A 69 4.13 -5.33 -4.43
CA ILE A 69 2.68 -5.55 -4.36
C ILE A 69 2.10 -5.34 -5.75
N TYR A 70 1.35 -6.32 -6.18
CA TYR A 70 0.57 -6.31 -7.40
C TYR A 70 -0.92 -6.31 -7.05
N VAL A 71 -1.70 -5.55 -7.79
CA VAL A 71 -3.13 -5.38 -7.56
C VAL A 71 -3.91 -5.60 -8.85
N ASN A 72 -5.14 -6.09 -8.72
CA ASN A 72 -6.06 -6.08 -9.84
C ASN A 72 -6.55 -4.66 -10.12
N THR A 73 -6.94 -4.40 -11.36
CA THR A 73 -7.40 -3.09 -11.83
C THR A 73 -8.77 -3.19 -12.49
N LEU A 74 -9.43 -2.05 -12.60
CA LEU A 74 -10.61 -1.93 -13.45
C LEU A 74 -10.19 -2.09 -14.92
N ARG A 75 -11.05 -2.75 -15.67
CA ARG A 75 -10.90 -2.81 -17.12
C ARG A 75 -11.12 -1.42 -17.71
N THR A 76 -10.18 -0.99 -18.54
CA THR A 76 -10.26 0.27 -19.27
C THR A 76 -10.24 0.03 -20.76
N ASP A 77 -10.78 0.99 -21.51
CA ASP A 77 -10.67 1.03 -22.96
C ASP A 77 -9.32 1.66 -23.41
N GLU A 78 -9.13 1.78 -24.72
CA GLU A 78 -7.93 2.35 -25.33
C GLU A 78 -7.70 3.83 -24.96
N HIS A 79 -8.73 4.52 -24.49
CA HIS A 79 -8.69 5.92 -24.05
C HIS A 79 -8.56 6.08 -22.54
N GLY A 80 -8.47 4.96 -21.82
CA GLY A 80 -8.38 4.94 -20.35
C GLY A 80 -9.73 5.12 -19.64
N ALA A 81 -10.86 5.11 -20.35
CA ALA A 81 -12.17 5.14 -19.73
C ALA A 81 -12.51 3.78 -19.12
N ILE A 82 -13.13 3.80 -17.94
CA ILE A 82 -13.51 2.59 -17.22
C ILE A 82 -14.61 1.86 -18.00
N TYR A 83 -14.43 0.57 -18.22
CA TYR A 83 -15.44 -0.25 -18.87
C TYR A 83 -16.64 -0.47 -17.95
N VAL A 84 -17.83 -0.13 -18.43
CA VAL A 84 -19.11 -0.35 -17.75
C VAL A 84 -19.95 -1.26 -18.62
N HIS A 85 -20.49 -2.31 -18.01
CA HIS A 85 -21.30 -3.29 -18.76
C HIS A 85 -22.58 -2.62 -19.30
N PRO A 86 -22.93 -2.81 -20.59
CA PRO A 86 -24.02 -2.06 -21.21
C PRO A 86 -25.41 -2.34 -20.63
N SER A 87 -25.66 -3.56 -20.13
CA SER A 87 -26.99 -3.96 -19.69
C SER A 87 -27.29 -3.64 -18.23
N ASP A 88 -26.28 -3.77 -17.35
CA ASP A 88 -26.46 -3.64 -15.90
C ASP A 88 -25.69 -2.46 -15.32
N GLN A 89 -24.97 -1.72 -16.15
CA GLN A 89 -24.15 -0.55 -15.76
C GLN A 89 -23.10 -0.87 -14.67
N VAL A 90 -22.68 -2.09 -14.59
CA VAL A 90 -21.72 -2.56 -13.59
C VAL A 90 -20.30 -2.44 -14.13
N VAL A 91 -19.40 -1.89 -13.31
CA VAL A 91 -17.98 -1.84 -13.61
C VAL A 91 -17.39 -3.25 -13.59
N VAL A 92 -16.71 -3.63 -14.67
CA VAL A 92 -16.13 -4.96 -14.84
C VAL A 92 -14.65 -4.94 -14.47
N THR A 93 -14.26 -5.88 -13.63
CA THR A 93 -12.85 -6.09 -13.28
C THR A 93 -12.11 -6.82 -14.38
N GLN A 94 -10.80 -6.69 -14.40
CA GLN A 94 -9.90 -7.53 -15.16
C GLN A 94 -9.30 -8.58 -14.22
N PRO A 95 -9.93 -9.77 -14.09
CA PRO A 95 -9.69 -10.65 -12.94
C PRO A 95 -8.29 -11.28 -12.92
N ASP A 96 -7.67 -11.47 -14.07
CA ASP A 96 -6.41 -12.21 -14.19
C ASP A 96 -5.18 -11.30 -14.41
N GLU A 97 -5.38 -9.98 -14.50
CA GLU A 97 -4.32 -9.04 -14.72
C GLU A 97 -3.95 -8.30 -13.43
N PHE A 98 -2.79 -8.65 -12.89
CA PHE A 98 -2.22 -7.97 -11.75
C PHE A 98 -1.12 -7.03 -12.20
N VAL A 99 -1.29 -5.74 -11.90
CA VAL A 99 -0.30 -4.72 -12.18
C VAL A 99 0.46 -4.34 -10.92
N LYS A 100 1.73 -3.98 -11.07
CA LYS A 100 2.56 -3.55 -9.95
C LYS A 100 2.07 -2.21 -9.41
N ALA A 101 1.57 -2.21 -8.19
CA ALA A 101 1.14 -1.01 -7.48
C ALA A 101 2.29 -0.28 -6.77
N GLY A 102 3.29 -1.03 -6.33
CA GLY A 102 4.45 -0.48 -5.63
C GLY A 102 5.13 -1.52 -4.75
N ASN A 103 5.83 -1.05 -3.74
CA ASN A 103 6.53 -1.89 -2.79
C ASN A 103 6.01 -1.65 -1.37
N SER A 104 5.81 -2.69 -0.59
CA SER A 104 5.37 -2.61 0.81
C SER A 104 6.44 -2.00 1.73
N ALA A 105 7.72 -2.15 1.37
CA ALA A 105 8.80 -1.58 2.15
C ALA A 105 8.94 -0.07 1.90
N PRO A 106 9.22 0.73 2.93
CA PRO A 106 9.46 2.16 2.76
C PRO A 106 10.73 2.39 1.96
N LYS A 107 10.77 3.51 1.25
CA LYS A 107 12.00 3.98 0.58
C LYS A 107 13.09 4.28 1.61
N TYR A 108 12.71 4.90 2.72
CA TYR A 108 13.58 5.14 3.86
C TYR A 108 12.77 5.44 5.12
N ASN A 109 13.42 5.28 6.28
CA ASN A 109 12.88 5.69 7.56
C ASN A 109 13.77 6.78 8.16
N LEU A 110 13.13 7.77 8.78
CA LEU A 110 13.78 8.84 9.51
C LEU A 110 13.32 8.80 10.97
N GLY A 111 14.23 9.10 11.87
CA GLY A 111 13.91 9.32 13.27
C GLY A 111 14.69 10.55 13.77
N TRP A 112 14.00 11.48 14.44
CA TRP A 112 14.60 12.65 15.04
C TRP A 112 14.11 12.79 16.47
N GLY A 113 15.01 12.54 17.40
CA GLY A 113 14.73 12.65 18.82
C GLY A 113 15.46 13.83 19.43
N ASN A 114 14.80 14.51 20.37
CA ASN A 114 15.37 15.59 21.14
C ASN A 114 15.00 15.41 22.61
N THR A 115 15.94 15.74 23.48
CA THR A 115 15.72 15.77 24.91
C THR A 115 16.32 17.06 25.46
N PHE A 116 15.51 17.82 26.17
CA PHE A 116 15.90 19.03 26.87
C PHE A 116 15.83 18.77 28.37
N SER A 117 16.80 19.23 29.10
CA SER A 117 16.82 19.12 30.56
C SER A 117 17.15 20.48 31.18
N TYR A 118 16.42 20.84 32.23
CA TYR A 118 16.66 22.08 32.97
C TYR A 118 16.28 21.92 34.43
N LYS A 119 17.23 22.09 35.33
CA LYS A 119 17.02 22.08 36.82
C LYS A 119 16.15 20.90 37.30
N GLY A 120 16.39 19.69 36.81
CA GLY A 120 15.64 18.50 37.23
C GLY A 120 14.37 18.21 36.42
N LEU A 121 13.94 19.12 35.55
CA LEU A 121 12.88 18.84 34.54
C LEU A 121 13.52 18.32 33.28
N SER A 122 12.87 17.33 32.65
CA SER A 122 13.30 16.79 31.36
C SER A 122 12.10 16.66 30.43
N LEU A 123 12.27 17.16 29.20
CA LEU A 123 11.30 17.05 28.12
C LEU A 123 11.94 16.34 26.94
N GLY A 124 11.37 15.20 26.57
CA GLY A 124 11.82 14.42 25.41
C GLY A 124 10.71 14.26 24.37
N PHE A 125 11.05 14.36 23.10
CA PHE A 125 10.17 14.02 21.99
C PHE A 125 10.93 13.30 20.88
N LEU A 126 10.23 12.41 20.21
CA LEU A 126 10.73 11.66 19.08
C LEU A 126 9.75 11.79 17.91
N PHE A 127 10.23 12.27 16.78
CA PHE A 127 9.54 12.21 15.51
C PHE A 127 10.09 11.05 14.70
N THR A 128 9.21 10.20 14.22
CA THR A 128 9.56 9.15 13.27
C THR A 128 8.76 9.33 11.99
N ALA A 129 9.41 9.17 10.85
CA ALA A 129 8.78 9.22 9.55
C ALA A 129 9.16 7.98 8.74
N ARG A 130 8.14 7.30 8.25
CA ARG A 130 8.28 6.24 7.26
C ARG A 130 7.87 6.81 5.91
N VAL A 131 8.81 6.93 4.99
CA VAL A 131 8.58 7.60 3.70
C VAL A 131 8.55 6.57 2.57
N GLY A 132 7.47 6.63 1.81
CA GLY A 132 7.22 5.70 0.71
C GLY A 132 6.72 4.34 1.18
N GLY A 133 6.57 3.44 0.24
CA GLY A 133 5.84 2.20 0.39
C GLY A 133 4.36 2.37 0.01
N VAL A 134 3.68 1.25 -0.20
CA VAL A 134 2.25 1.21 -0.50
C VAL A 134 1.54 0.28 0.48
N VAL A 135 0.30 0.61 0.77
CA VAL A 135 -0.59 -0.18 1.63
C VAL A 135 -1.90 -0.37 0.89
N VAL A 136 -2.43 -1.59 0.90
CA VAL A 136 -3.76 -1.90 0.40
C VAL A 136 -4.74 -1.92 1.57
N SER A 137 -5.74 -1.05 1.53
CA SER A 137 -6.74 -0.92 2.59
C SER A 137 -7.94 -1.82 2.37
N GLN A 138 -7.88 -3.01 2.90
CA GLN A 138 -8.99 -3.96 2.86
C GLN A 138 -10.18 -3.50 3.69
N THR A 139 -9.92 -2.78 4.78
CA THR A 139 -10.98 -2.19 5.63
C THR A 139 -11.81 -1.18 4.84
N GLN A 140 -11.16 -0.27 4.10
CA GLN A 140 -11.88 0.70 3.27
C GLN A 140 -12.69 0.00 2.18
N ALA A 141 -12.11 -1.01 1.51
CA ALA A 141 -12.81 -1.79 0.50
C ALA A 141 -14.06 -2.48 1.05
N THR A 142 -13.96 -3.06 2.25
CA THR A 142 -15.11 -3.67 2.93
C THR A 142 -16.16 -2.64 3.31
N MET A 143 -15.76 -1.50 3.86
CA MET A 143 -16.70 -0.42 4.22
C MET A 143 -17.44 0.12 2.99
N ASP A 144 -16.75 0.24 1.87
CA ASP A 144 -17.34 0.71 0.63
C ASP A 144 -18.33 -0.32 0.07
N ALA A 145 -17.98 -1.60 0.05
CA ALA A 145 -18.86 -2.67 -0.40
C ALA A 145 -20.19 -2.74 0.38
N TYR A 146 -20.12 -2.46 1.68
CA TYR A 146 -21.31 -2.43 2.53
C TYR A 146 -21.97 -1.05 2.64
N GLY A 147 -21.50 -0.06 1.91
CA GLY A 147 -22.08 1.28 1.91
C GLY A 147 -21.93 2.06 3.22
N SER A 148 -21.02 1.66 4.10
CA SER A 148 -20.83 2.24 5.44
C SER A 148 -19.76 3.33 5.50
N SER A 149 -19.08 3.61 4.39
CA SER A 149 -18.06 4.65 4.33
C SER A 149 -18.63 6.03 4.04
N LYS A 150 -17.85 7.07 4.36
CA LYS A 150 -18.19 8.45 4.02
C LYS A 150 -18.29 8.65 2.49
N ALA A 151 -17.46 7.98 1.71
CA ALA A 151 -17.47 8.08 0.26
C ALA A 151 -18.79 7.56 -0.32
N THR A 152 -19.27 6.41 0.15
CA THR A 152 -20.54 5.84 -0.28
C THR A 152 -21.74 6.68 0.16
N ALA A 153 -21.69 7.30 1.34
CA ALA A 153 -22.74 8.23 1.80
C ALA A 153 -22.84 9.44 0.86
N ILE A 154 -21.70 10.09 0.57
CA ILE A 154 -21.65 11.24 -0.35
C ILE A 154 -22.16 10.85 -1.74
N ALA A 155 -21.78 9.68 -2.26
CA ALA A 155 -22.26 9.22 -3.56
C ALA A 155 -23.78 9.01 -3.58
N ARG A 156 -24.36 8.43 -2.53
CA ARG A 156 -25.83 8.28 -2.42
C ARG A 156 -26.54 9.64 -2.37
N ASP A 157 -26.01 10.59 -1.60
CA ASP A 157 -26.59 11.93 -1.47
C ASP A 157 -26.52 12.72 -2.79
N ASN A 158 -25.50 12.46 -3.61
CA ASN A 158 -25.29 13.10 -4.91
C ASN A 158 -25.93 12.35 -6.10
N GLY A 159 -26.74 11.33 -5.84
CA GLY A 159 -27.44 10.58 -6.88
C GLY A 159 -26.62 9.52 -7.60
N GLY A 160 -25.46 9.12 -7.06
CA GLY A 160 -24.64 8.03 -7.56
C GLY A 160 -23.14 8.33 -7.62
N ALA A 161 -22.38 7.33 -8.02
CA ALA A 161 -20.95 7.47 -8.32
C ALA A 161 -20.78 7.94 -9.78
N ILE A 162 -19.92 8.91 -10.00
CA ILE A 162 -19.66 9.41 -11.37
C ILE A 162 -18.55 8.58 -12.01
N VAL A 163 -18.89 7.83 -13.05
CA VAL A 163 -17.96 7.00 -13.82
C VAL A 163 -18.02 7.48 -15.29
N ASN A 164 -16.89 7.81 -15.86
CA ASN A 164 -16.79 8.37 -17.24
C ASN A 164 -17.78 9.53 -17.47
N GLY A 165 -17.96 10.40 -16.47
CA GLY A 165 -18.87 11.53 -16.54
C GLY A 165 -20.37 11.19 -16.43
N ARG A 166 -20.72 9.95 -16.14
CA ARG A 166 -22.11 9.50 -16.00
C ARG A 166 -22.35 8.96 -14.58
N PRO A 167 -23.52 9.23 -13.98
CA PRO A 167 -23.88 8.67 -12.68
C PRO A 167 -24.20 7.16 -12.83
N ILE A 168 -23.61 6.36 -11.93
CA ILE A 168 -23.95 4.95 -11.70
C ILE A 168 -24.50 4.85 -10.29
N GLY A 169 -25.45 3.95 -10.04
CA GLY A 169 -25.96 3.70 -8.69
C GLY A 169 -24.83 3.49 -7.69
N ALA A 170 -24.87 4.19 -6.56
CA ALA A 170 -23.78 4.11 -5.58
C ALA A 170 -23.57 2.68 -5.07
N GLU A 171 -24.65 1.94 -4.87
CA GLU A 171 -24.60 0.54 -4.44
C GLU A 171 -23.93 -0.33 -5.50
N ASP A 172 -24.36 -0.24 -6.76
CA ASP A 172 -23.81 -1.03 -7.86
C ASP A 172 -22.30 -0.79 -8.03
N TYR A 173 -21.89 0.46 -8.01
CA TYR A 173 -20.50 0.83 -8.15
C TYR A 173 -19.64 0.33 -7.00
N TYR A 174 -20.02 0.66 -5.74
CA TYR A 174 -19.20 0.36 -4.57
C TYR A 174 -19.19 -1.13 -4.20
N THR A 175 -20.26 -1.86 -4.49
CA THR A 175 -20.27 -3.31 -4.35
C THR A 175 -19.28 -3.99 -5.31
N LYS A 176 -19.11 -3.44 -6.51
CA LYS A 176 -18.18 -3.99 -7.51
C LYS A 176 -16.72 -3.64 -7.25
N ILE A 177 -16.41 -2.42 -6.86
CA ILE A 177 -15.02 -2.02 -6.56
C ILE A 177 -14.58 -2.45 -5.18
N GLY A 178 -15.49 -2.51 -4.21
CA GLY A 178 -15.22 -2.93 -2.85
C GLY A 178 -15.26 -4.45 -2.69
N GLY A 179 -14.82 -4.94 -1.55
CA GLY A 179 -14.82 -6.37 -1.29
C GLY A 179 -14.82 -6.70 0.18
N ALA A 180 -15.55 -7.75 0.53
CA ALA A 180 -15.62 -8.30 1.87
C ALA A 180 -14.67 -9.49 2.05
N GLY A 181 -13.90 -9.50 3.12
CA GLY A 181 -13.00 -10.60 3.46
C GLY A 181 -11.85 -10.78 2.45
N ALA A 182 -11.53 -12.02 2.13
CA ALA A 182 -10.47 -12.39 1.18
C ALA A 182 -10.92 -12.36 -0.29
N GLN A 183 -12.20 -12.15 -0.53
CA GLN A 183 -12.80 -12.21 -1.86
C GLN A 183 -13.26 -10.84 -2.31
N GLY A 184 -12.88 -10.47 -3.50
CA GLY A 184 -13.39 -9.30 -4.18
C GLY A 184 -12.61 -8.02 -3.92
N GLY A 185 -13.10 -6.95 -4.50
CA GLY A 185 -12.51 -5.64 -4.49
C GLY A 185 -11.46 -5.41 -5.57
N ILE A 186 -11.32 -4.14 -5.91
CA ILE A 186 -10.36 -3.68 -6.91
C ILE A 186 -9.17 -3.06 -6.19
N GLY A 187 -8.05 -3.79 -6.15
CA GLY A 187 -6.87 -3.39 -5.39
C GLY A 187 -6.31 -2.03 -5.75
N SER A 188 -6.36 -1.65 -7.02
CA SER A 188 -5.89 -0.34 -7.47
C SER A 188 -6.67 0.83 -6.86
N MET A 189 -7.95 0.65 -6.55
CA MET A 189 -8.80 1.68 -5.94
C MET A 189 -8.50 1.88 -4.45
N TYR A 190 -7.89 0.90 -3.79
CA TYR A 190 -7.63 0.88 -2.35
C TYR A 190 -6.14 0.83 -2.01
N THR A 191 -5.29 1.16 -2.97
CA THR A 191 -3.84 1.24 -2.77
C THR A 191 -3.41 2.68 -2.52
N TYR A 192 -2.76 2.91 -1.40
CA TYR A 192 -2.34 4.23 -0.95
C TYR A 192 -0.83 4.27 -0.74
N SER A 193 -0.21 5.37 -1.13
CA SER A 193 1.16 5.67 -0.74
C SER A 193 1.23 5.92 0.77
N CYS A 194 2.16 5.26 1.43
CA CYS A 194 2.31 5.38 2.86
C CYS A 194 3.26 6.54 3.19
N LEU A 195 2.72 7.55 3.87
CA LEU A 195 3.49 8.56 4.58
C LEU A 195 3.02 8.55 6.03
N LEU A 196 3.66 7.71 6.86
CA LEU A 196 3.31 7.59 8.26
C LEU A 196 4.23 8.47 9.10
N TYR A 197 3.64 9.46 9.77
CA TYR A 197 4.25 10.17 10.89
C TYR A 197 3.71 9.56 12.17
N THR A 198 4.57 8.98 12.98
CA THR A 198 4.18 8.54 14.32
C THR A 198 4.66 9.56 15.33
N SER A 199 3.72 10.18 16.04
CA SER A 199 4.02 10.92 17.27
C SER A 199 4.06 9.92 18.43
N PRO A 200 5.01 10.02 19.36
CA PRO A 200 5.00 9.18 20.55
C PRO A 200 3.74 9.46 21.37
N SER A 201 3.07 8.38 21.77
CA SER A 201 2.08 8.47 22.83
C SER A 201 2.79 8.92 24.13
N PRO A 202 2.28 9.90 24.86
CA PRO A 202 2.80 10.20 26.18
C PRO A 202 2.62 8.96 27.08
N ARG A 203 3.71 8.51 27.68
CA ARG A 203 3.70 7.53 28.75
C ARG A 203 3.68 8.28 30.08
#